data_a8cd41397b88db423d3f3ee8ecd9b7cc
#
_entry.id   a8cd41397b88db423d3f3ee8ecd9b7cc
#
_cell.length_a   1.000
_cell.length_b   1.000
_cell.length_c   1.000
_cell.angle_alpha   90.00
_cell.angle_beta   90.00
_cell.angle_gamma   90.00
#
_symmetry.space_group_name_H-M   'P 1'
#
loop_
_entity.id
_entity.type
_entity.pdbx_description
1 polymer ?
#
loop_
_entity_poly.entity_id
_entity_poly.type
_entity_poly.pdbx_seq_one_letter_code
_entity_poly.pdbx_strand_id
1 'polypeptide(L)'
;IDISREACDALSAKFNARFPDLRINPLHGDYFQILKSLKNGHGRRKILLFLGSNIGNFKHDQAVDFFSQLRAVMNDNDLLFIGFDLQKDPHVIVRAYDDDKGITAAFNLNLLKRINRELGANFDLDRFSHYAVYRPVECAARSFLISRERQSVYIDALNRTFEFEQWEAIFMEISQ
;
A
#
# COMPACT_ATOMS: atom_id res chain seq x y z
N ILE A 1 -13.13 -4.74 -3.17
CA ILE A 1 -12.97 -3.28 -3.15
C ILE A 1 -11.52 -2.97 -3.45
N ASP A 2 -11.24 -2.06 -4.36
CA ASP A 2 -9.90 -1.59 -4.66
C ASP A 2 -9.96 -0.15 -5.18
N ILE A 3 -8.90 0.64 -4.93
CA ILE A 3 -8.76 2.01 -5.44
C ILE A 3 -8.32 2.03 -6.91
N SER A 4 -7.74 0.94 -7.42
CA SER A 4 -7.36 0.77 -8.82
C SER A 4 -8.50 0.12 -9.60
N ARG A 5 -8.98 0.81 -10.63
CA ARG A 5 -9.97 0.27 -11.57
C ARG A 5 -9.40 -0.92 -12.33
N GLU A 6 -8.15 -0.82 -12.78
CA GLU A 6 -7.46 -1.89 -13.50
C GLU A 6 -7.34 -3.17 -12.65
N ALA A 7 -7.06 -3.03 -11.36
CA ALA A 7 -7.03 -4.18 -10.44
C ALA A 7 -8.41 -4.82 -10.29
N CYS A 8 -9.46 -4.01 -10.16
CA CYS A 8 -10.85 -4.48 -10.11
C CYS A 8 -11.22 -5.26 -11.38
N ASP A 9 -10.91 -4.73 -12.55
CA ASP A 9 -11.25 -5.33 -13.85
C ASP A 9 -10.46 -6.63 -14.09
N ALA A 10 -9.14 -6.62 -13.83
CA ALA A 10 -8.28 -7.78 -13.96
C ALA A 10 -8.71 -8.93 -13.00
N LEU A 11 -9.04 -8.58 -11.74
CA LEU A 11 -9.52 -9.55 -10.77
C LEU A 11 -10.84 -10.18 -11.23
N SER A 12 -11.78 -9.35 -11.69
CA SER A 12 -13.09 -9.81 -12.17
C SER A 12 -12.96 -10.75 -13.36
N ALA A 13 -12.12 -10.41 -14.34
CA ALA A 13 -11.86 -11.26 -15.50
C ALA A 13 -11.27 -12.61 -15.07
N LYS A 14 -10.26 -12.60 -14.18
CA LYS A 14 -9.61 -13.81 -13.66
C LYS A 14 -10.57 -14.73 -12.91
N PHE A 15 -11.42 -14.17 -12.05
CA PHE A 15 -12.36 -14.94 -11.26
C PHE A 15 -13.52 -15.47 -12.11
N ASN A 16 -14.07 -14.67 -13.04
CA ASN A 16 -15.13 -15.12 -13.94
C ASN A 16 -14.66 -16.28 -14.82
N ALA A 17 -13.41 -16.24 -15.28
CA ALA A 17 -12.83 -17.33 -16.06
C ALA A 17 -12.66 -18.62 -15.24
N ARG A 18 -12.30 -18.50 -13.95
CA ARG A 18 -12.03 -19.65 -13.08
C ARG A 18 -13.27 -20.18 -12.35
N PHE A 19 -14.23 -19.33 -12.05
CA PHE A 19 -15.42 -19.61 -11.26
C PHE A 19 -16.64 -18.97 -11.93
N PRO A 20 -17.15 -19.51 -13.04
CA PRO A 20 -18.20 -18.87 -13.84
C PRO A 20 -19.52 -18.69 -13.09
N ASP A 21 -19.80 -19.51 -12.08
CA ASP A 21 -21.02 -19.42 -11.26
C ASP A 21 -20.91 -18.39 -10.11
N LEU A 22 -19.72 -17.84 -9.88
CA LEU A 22 -19.48 -16.86 -8.83
C LEU A 22 -19.85 -15.47 -9.32
N ARG A 23 -20.84 -14.85 -8.70
CA ARG A 23 -21.18 -13.44 -8.97
C ARG A 23 -20.14 -12.53 -8.33
N ILE A 24 -19.43 -11.77 -9.15
CA ILE A 24 -18.44 -10.80 -8.71
C ILE A 24 -18.96 -9.41 -9.02
N ASN A 25 -18.94 -8.54 -8.01
CA ASN A 25 -19.29 -7.14 -8.14
C ASN A 25 -18.09 -6.30 -7.66
N PRO A 26 -17.18 -5.89 -8.55
CA PRO A 26 -16.05 -5.06 -8.16
C PRO A 26 -16.53 -3.67 -7.75
N LEU A 27 -16.04 -3.18 -6.63
CA LEU A 27 -16.32 -1.83 -6.14
C LEU A 27 -15.01 -1.03 -6.18
N HIS A 28 -14.94 -0.09 -7.10
CA HIS A 28 -13.82 0.81 -7.28
C HIS A 28 -13.96 2.03 -6.37
N GLY A 29 -12.96 2.30 -5.54
CA GLY A 29 -12.87 3.47 -4.70
C GLY A 29 -12.21 3.21 -3.33
N ASP A 30 -12.24 4.25 -2.52
CA ASP A 30 -11.70 4.23 -1.17
C ASP A 30 -12.52 3.33 -0.22
N TYR A 31 -11.83 2.57 0.63
CA TYR A 31 -12.46 1.64 1.56
C TYR A 31 -13.48 2.32 2.47
N PHE A 32 -13.12 3.46 3.05
CA PHE A 32 -13.95 4.16 4.01
C PHE A 32 -15.25 4.68 3.39
N GLN A 33 -15.19 5.10 2.14
CA GLN A 33 -16.38 5.56 1.41
C GLN A 33 -17.30 4.39 1.04
N ILE A 34 -16.71 3.31 0.51
CA ILE A 34 -17.48 2.14 0.06
C ILE A 34 -18.09 1.40 1.23
N LEU A 35 -17.38 1.25 2.36
CA LEU A 35 -17.91 0.58 3.56
C LEU A 35 -19.24 1.20 4.04
N LYS A 36 -19.38 2.52 3.93
CA LYS A 36 -20.64 3.21 4.29
C LYS A 36 -21.82 2.76 3.44
N SER A 37 -21.57 2.39 2.18
CA SER A 37 -22.63 1.90 1.27
C SER A 37 -23.04 0.45 1.54
N LEU A 38 -22.22 -0.33 2.26
CA LEU A 38 -22.50 -1.73 2.57
C LEU A 38 -23.46 -1.93 3.74
N LYS A 39 -23.89 -0.86 4.41
CA LYS A 39 -24.72 -0.90 5.61
C LYS A 39 -26.08 -1.57 5.41
N ASN A 40 -26.61 -1.60 4.21
CA ASN A 40 -27.97 -2.05 3.90
C ASN A 40 -28.03 -3.40 3.15
N GLY A 41 -27.12 -4.31 3.43
CA GLY A 41 -27.16 -5.65 2.80
C GLY A 41 -28.35 -6.47 3.29
N HIS A 42 -29.25 -6.76 2.40
CA HIS A 42 -30.47 -7.58 2.38
C HIS A 42 -30.62 -8.75 3.39
N GLY A 43 -30.32 -8.54 4.68
CA GLY A 43 -30.49 -9.55 5.74
C GLY A 43 -29.62 -10.80 5.63
N ARG A 44 -28.72 -10.86 4.65
CA ARG A 44 -27.78 -11.98 4.48
C ARG A 44 -26.54 -11.77 5.35
N ARG A 45 -26.02 -12.86 5.89
CA ARG A 45 -24.74 -12.90 6.58
C ARG A 45 -23.62 -12.49 5.64
N LYS A 46 -22.78 -11.55 6.08
CA LYS A 46 -21.57 -11.10 5.35
C LYS A 46 -20.35 -11.81 5.92
N ILE A 47 -19.40 -12.08 5.05
CA ILE A 47 -18.02 -12.47 5.40
C ILE A 47 -17.12 -11.42 4.78
N LEU A 48 -16.44 -10.66 5.62
CA LEU A 48 -15.48 -9.65 5.19
C LEU A 48 -14.09 -10.23 5.25
N LEU A 49 -13.36 -10.14 4.13
CA LEU A 49 -11.99 -10.63 4.01
C LEU A 49 -11.07 -9.41 3.82
N PHE A 50 -10.27 -9.11 4.85
CA PHE A 50 -9.24 -8.07 4.80
C PHE A 50 -7.87 -8.74 4.90
N LEU A 51 -7.34 -9.13 3.74
CA LEU A 51 -6.20 -10.02 3.61
C LEU A 51 -4.96 -9.30 3.05
N GLY A 52 -3.81 -10.00 3.04
CA GLY A 52 -2.57 -9.51 2.45
C GLY A 52 -1.80 -8.52 3.32
N SER A 53 -1.99 -8.60 4.63
CA SER A 53 -1.29 -7.75 5.63
C SER A 53 -1.47 -6.24 5.44
N ASN A 54 -2.46 -5.81 4.65
CA ASN A 54 -2.72 -4.39 4.38
C ASN A 54 -3.00 -3.56 5.64
N ILE A 55 -3.39 -4.22 6.74
CA ILE A 55 -3.59 -3.53 8.02
C ILE A 55 -2.29 -2.94 8.56
N GLY A 56 -1.14 -3.55 8.26
CA GLY A 56 0.18 -3.05 8.66
C GLY A 56 0.55 -1.71 8.02
N ASN A 57 -0.14 -1.29 6.97
CA ASN A 57 0.08 0.00 6.33
C ASN A 57 -0.65 1.15 7.03
N PHE A 58 -1.50 0.84 8.02
CA PHE A 58 -2.23 1.84 8.78
C PHE A 58 -1.46 2.21 10.06
N LYS A 59 -1.47 3.47 10.42
CA LYS A 59 -1.10 3.87 11.78
C LYS A 59 -2.14 3.36 12.76
N HIS A 60 -1.76 3.22 14.03
CA HIS A 60 -2.63 2.64 15.06
C HIS A 60 -4.01 3.34 15.14
N ASP A 61 -4.04 4.65 15.14
CA ASP A 61 -5.27 5.45 15.15
C ASP A 61 -6.13 5.22 13.90
N GLN A 62 -5.50 5.13 12.72
CA GLN A 62 -6.17 4.82 11.46
C GLN A 62 -6.75 3.41 11.46
N ALA A 63 -6.03 2.42 12.02
CA ALA A 63 -6.52 1.05 12.14
C ALA A 63 -7.74 0.97 13.07
N VAL A 64 -7.69 1.66 14.22
CA VAL A 64 -8.82 1.73 15.16
C VAL A 64 -10.04 2.37 14.50
N ASP A 65 -9.86 3.46 13.78
CA ASP A 65 -10.94 4.13 13.05
C ASP A 65 -11.53 3.23 11.94
N PHE A 66 -10.67 2.58 11.17
CA PHE A 66 -11.08 1.62 10.14
C PHE A 66 -11.93 0.49 10.72
N PHE A 67 -11.49 -0.16 11.80
CA PHE A 67 -12.25 -1.24 12.42
C PHE A 67 -13.54 -0.75 13.06
N SER A 68 -13.57 0.45 13.61
CA SER A 68 -14.77 1.07 14.15
C SER A 68 -15.83 1.30 13.06
N GLN A 69 -15.42 1.81 11.91
CA GLN A 69 -16.30 1.99 10.75
C GLN A 69 -16.76 0.63 10.19
N LEU A 70 -15.85 -0.37 10.13
CA LEU A 70 -16.18 -1.71 9.67
C LEU A 70 -17.21 -2.37 10.60
N ARG A 71 -17.02 -2.27 11.93
CA ARG A 71 -17.98 -2.78 12.93
C ARG A 71 -19.36 -2.12 12.78
N ALA A 72 -19.41 -0.83 12.47
CA ALA A 72 -20.67 -0.09 12.30
C ALA A 72 -21.53 -0.56 11.10
N VAL A 73 -20.92 -1.24 10.11
CA VAL A 73 -21.62 -1.80 8.94
C VAL A 73 -21.86 -3.32 9.04
N MET A 74 -21.35 -3.95 10.08
CA MET A 74 -21.53 -5.38 10.37
C MET A 74 -22.76 -5.62 11.25
N ASN A 75 -23.44 -6.74 10.98
CA ASN A 75 -24.46 -7.31 11.86
C ASN A 75 -23.79 -8.30 12.83
N ASP A 76 -24.52 -8.73 13.87
CA ASP A 76 -23.98 -9.61 14.91
C ASP A 76 -23.53 -10.98 14.39
N ASN A 77 -24.13 -11.47 13.31
CA ASN A 77 -23.78 -12.75 12.69
C ASN A 77 -22.75 -12.65 11.56
N ASP A 78 -22.28 -11.45 11.23
CA ASP A 78 -21.25 -11.26 10.20
C ASP A 78 -19.89 -11.70 10.73
N LEU A 79 -19.00 -12.10 9.82
CA LEU A 79 -17.64 -12.52 10.16
C LEU A 79 -16.64 -11.58 9.50
N LEU A 80 -15.53 -11.34 10.20
CA LEU A 80 -14.37 -10.63 9.70
C LEU A 80 -13.15 -11.54 9.78
N PHE A 81 -12.49 -11.75 8.64
CA PHE A 81 -11.19 -12.41 8.56
C PHE A 81 -10.13 -11.37 8.21
N ILE A 82 -9.10 -11.30 9.02
CA ILE A 82 -7.99 -10.37 8.85
C ILE A 82 -6.72 -11.18 8.69
N GLY A 83 -5.96 -10.91 7.63
CA GLY A 83 -4.60 -11.38 7.47
C GLY A 83 -3.62 -10.30 7.90
N PHE A 84 -2.74 -10.62 8.84
CA PHE A 84 -1.65 -9.74 9.25
C PHE A 84 -0.37 -10.55 9.43
N ASP A 85 0.76 -9.90 9.23
CA ASP A 85 2.05 -10.52 9.48
C ASP A 85 2.35 -10.52 10.99
N LEU A 86 3.13 -11.49 11.43
CA LEU A 86 3.50 -11.62 12.82
C LEU A 86 4.89 -11.00 13.07
N GLN A 87 5.08 -10.48 14.26
CA GLN A 87 6.41 -10.09 14.73
C GLN A 87 7.34 -11.30 14.72
N LYS A 88 8.51 -11.13 14.16
CA LYS A 88 9.53 -12.19 14.00
C LYS A 88 10.93 -11.58 14.08
N ASP A 89 11.95 -12.41 13.88
CA ASP A 89 13.34 -11.95 13.86
C ASP A 89 13.50 -10.70 12.98
N PRO A 90 14.03 -9.59 13.52
CA PRO A 90 14.29 -8.36 12.77
C PRO A 90 15.06 -8.56 11.47
N HIS A 91 16.03 -9.49 11.44
CA HIS A 91 16.79 -9.79 10.22
C HIS A 91 15.94 -10.45 9.14
N VAL A 92 14.95 -11.26 9.53
CA VAL A 92 14.00 -11.86 8.58
C VAL A 92 13.09 -10.78 8.01
N ILE A 93 12.65 -9.84 8.84
CA ILE A 93 11.83 -8.72 8.40
C ILE A 93 12.62 -7.83 7.43
N VAL A 94 13.83 -7.40 7.81
CA VAL A 94 14.66 -6.55 6.94
C VAL A 94 14.88 -7.20 5.57
N ARG A 95 15.21 -8.50 5.51
CA ARG A 95 15.39 -9.20 4.23
C ARG A 95 14.13 -9.24 3.35
N ALA A 96 12.94 -9.10 3.93
CA ALA A 96 11.71 -9.03 3.15
C ALA A 96 11.50 -7.65 2.50
N TYR A 97 12.11 -6.59 3.07
CA TYR A 97 12.04 -5.22 2.55
C TYR A 97 13.33 -4.76 1.85
N ASP A 98 14.40 -5.53 1.94
CA ASP A 98 15.68 -5.30 1.26
C ASP A 98 16.20 -6.65 0.74
N ASP A 99 15.50 -7.17 -0.25
CA ASP A 99 15.73 -8.48 -0.83
C ASP A 99 16.96 -8.49 -1.75
N ASP A 100 17.76 -9.57 -1.70
CA ASP A 100 18.99 -9.73 -2.50
C ASP A 100 18.78 -9.58 -4.02
N LYS A 101 17.56 -9.80 -4.51
CA LYS A 101 17.21 -9.64 -5.92
C LYS A 101 16.89 -8.19 -6.30
N GLY A 102 16.81 -7.29 -5.32
CA GLY A 102 16.48 -5.88 -5.52
C GLY A 102 15.06 -5.61 -6.02
N ILE A 103 14.13 -6.54 -5.80
CA ILE A 103 12.73 -6.40 -6.27
C ILE A 103 12.06 -5.24 -5.52
N THR A 104 12.24 -5.17 -4.20
CA THR A 104 11.68 -4.09 -3.36
C THR A 104 12.32 -2.75 -3.70
N ALA A 105 13.64 -2.73 -3.95
CA ALA A 105 14.35 -1.54 -4.41
C ALA A 105 13.78 -1.03 -5.74
N ALA A 106 13.61 -1.92 -6.72
CA ALA A 106 13.02 -1.58 -8.02
C ALA A 106 11.57 -1.09 -7.90
N PHE A 107 10.78 -1.69 -7.00
CA PHE A 107 9.41 -1.26 -6.71
C PHE A 107 9.38 0.17 -6.17
N ASN A 108 10.24 0.51 -5.20
CA ASN A 108 10.28 1.84 -4.63
C ASN A 108 10.82 2.89 -5.62
N LEU A 109 11.87 2.57 -6.37
CA LEU A 109 12.40 3.45 -7.43
C LEU A 109 11.40 3.69 -8.57
N ASN A 110 10.47 2.75 -8.79
CA ASN A 110 9.42 2.93 -9.79
C ASN A 110 8.51 4.14 -9.50
N LEU A 111 8.40 4.60 -8.24
CA LEU A 111 7.70 5.84 -7.93
C LEU A 111 8.34 7.03 -8.64
N LEU A 112 9.67 7.18 -8.55
CA LEU A 112 10.39 8.27 -9.22
C LEU A 112 10.26 8.17 -10.74
N LYS A 113 10.35 6.95 -11.29
CA LYS A 113 10.12 6.69 -12.71
C LYS A 113 8.72 7.10 -13.15
N ARG A 114 7.71 6.84 -12.33
CA ARG A 114 6.32 7.27 -12.60
C ARG A 114 6.19 8.78 -12.55
N ILE A 115 6.77 9.44 -11.55
CA ILE A 115 6.75 10.90 -11.43
C ILE A 115 7.41 11.54 -12.67
N ASN A 116 8.53 10.99 -13.14
CA ASN A 116 9.16 11.45 -14.38
C ASN A 116 8.20 11.36 -15.57
N ARG A 117 7.55 10.21 -15.73
CA ARG A 117 6.65 9.96 -16.87
C ARG A 117 5.34 10.75 -16.78
N GLU A 118 4.74 10.81 -15.59
CA GLU A 118 3.38 11.29 -15.41
C GLU A 118 3.32 12.79 -15.09
N LEU A 119 4.38 13.33 -14.49
CA LEU A 119 4.45 14.73 -14.06
C LEU A 119 5.59 15.52 -14.72
N GLY A 120 6.28 14.93 -15.71
CA GLY A 120 7.38 15.58 -16.41
C GLY A 120 8.57 15.91 -15.50
N ALA A 121 8.90 15.03 -14.54
CA ALA A 121 10.05 15.25 -13.69
C ALA A 121 11.34 14.71 -14.32
N ASN A 122 12.48 15.11 -13.75
CA ASN A 122 13.81 14.71 -14.22
C ASN A 122 14.63 13.97 -13.14
N PHE A 123 13.98 13.14 -12.31
CA PHE A 123 14.69 12.27 -11.38
C PHE A 123 15.66 11.35 -12.13
N ASP A 124 16.94 11.39 -11.76
CA ASP A 124 17.93 10.39 -12.17
C ASP A 124 17.90 9.24 -11.14
N LEU A 125 17.39 8.08 -11.55
CA LEU A 125 17.17 6.95 -10.65
C LEU A 125 18.48 6.40 -10.08
N ASP A 126 19.59 6.49 -10.83
CA ASP A 126 20.90 6.01 -10.42
C ASP A 126 21.51 6.85 -9.29
N ARG A 127 21.00 8.06 -9.08
CA ARG A 127 21.40 8.95 -7.99
C ARG A 127 20.58 8.74 -6.71
N PHE A 128 19.67 7.76 -6.70
CA PHE A 128 18.93 7.34 -5.52
C PHE A 128 19.20 5.88 -5.19
N SER A 129 19.14 5.55 -3.91
CA SER A 129 19.25 4.18 -3.44
C SER A 129 18.09 3.85 -2.51
N HIS A 130 17.58 2.62 -2.62
CA HIS A 130 16.64 2.08 -1.67
C HIS A 130 17.36 1.81 -0.32
N TYR A 131 16.65 2.05 0.76
CA TYR A 131 17.08 1.74 2.12
C TYR A 131 15.88 1.26 2.93
N ALA A 132 15.98 0.07 3.51
CA ALA A 132 14.97 -0.46 4.40
C ALA A 132 15.54 -0.63 5.82
N VAL A 133 14.69 -0.40 6.82
CA VAL A 133 15.04 -0.56 8.23
C VAL A 133 13.85 -1.10 9.00
N TYR A 134 14.11 -2.01 9.94
CA TYR A 134 13.14 -2.42 10.94
C TYR A 134 13.46 -1.75 12.28
N ARG A 135 12.45 -1.16 12.89
CA ARG A 135 12.55 -0.53 14.22
C ARG A 135 11.84 -1.39 15.27
N PRO A 136 12.57 -2.17 16.08
CA PRO A 136 11.97 -3.12 17.03
C PRO A 136 11.05 -2.46 18.07
N VAL A 137 11.39 -1.25 18.52
CA VAL A 137 10.59 -0.51 19.51
C VAL A 137 9.24 -0.07 18.94
N GLU A 138 9.21 0.22 17.64
CA GLU A 138 8.00 0.64 16.94
C GLU A 138 7.27 -0.55 16.28
N CYS A 139 7.91 -1.74 16.29
CA CYS A 139 7.45 -2.95 15.60
C CYS A 139 7.15 -2.67 14.10
N ALA A 140 7.95 -1.82 13.45
CA ALA A 140 7.67 -1.32 12.12
C ALA A 140 8.86 -1.45 11.18
N ALA A 141 8.62 -1.96 9.98
CA ALA A 141 9.52 -1.82 8.85
C ALA A 141 9.25 -0.50 8.12
N ARG A 142 10.30 0.16 7.67
CA ARG A 142 10.22 1.41 6.90
C ARG A 142 11.14 1.35 5.71
N SER A 143 10.66 1.88 4.59
CA SER A 143 11.43 2.02 3.36
C SER A 143 11.62 3.48 3.00
N PHE A 144 12.80 3.77 2.46
CA PHE A 144 13.21 5.10 2.03
C PHE A 144 13.91 5.03 0.67
N LEU A 145 13.86 6.14 -0.06
CA LEU A 145 14.80 6.43 -1.14
C LEU A 145 15.79 7.49 -0.65
N ILE A 146 17.07 7.21 -0.73
CA ILE A 146 18.14 8.06 -0.24
C ILE A 146 18.83 8.71 -1.43
N SER A 147 18.94 10.04 -1.43
CA SER A 147 19.76 10.76 -2.41
C SER A 147 21.25 10.47 -2.16
N ARG A 148 21.97 9.96 -3.16
CA ARG A 148 23.39 9.59 -3.05
C ARG A 148 24.32 10.81 -3.05
N GLU A 149 23.82 11.93 -3.55
CA GLU A 149 24.59 13.17 -3.70
C GLU A 149 23.66 14.39 -3.63
N ARG A 150 24.23 15.56 -3.49
CA ARG A 150 23.46 16.80 -3.62
C ARG A 150 22.99 16.94 -5.07
N GLN A 151 21.69 17.17 -5.24
CA GLN A 151 21.06 17.29 -6.55
C GLN A 151 19.76 18.09 -6.50
N SER A 152 19.37 18.60 -7.66
CA SER A 152 18.07 19.26 -7.85
C SER A 152 17.23 18.49 -8.85
N VAL A 153 15.93 18.42 -8.58
CA VAL A 153 14.95 17.77 -9.45
C VAL A 153 13.83 18.75 -9.74
N TYR A 154 13.59 18.98 -11.02
CA TYR A 154 12.49 19.81 -11.48
C TYR A 154 11.29 18.93 -11.83
N ILE A 155 10.08 19.39 -11.48
CA ILE A 155 8.82 18.71 -11.81
C ILE A 155 7.96 19.68 -12.62
N ASP A 156 7.78 19.41 -13.92
CA ASP A 156 7.05 20.28 -14.84
C ASP A 156 5.62 20.57 -14.39
N ALA A 157 4.87 19.54 -14.02
CA ALA A 157 3.46 19.67 -13.60
C ALA A 157 3.28 20.57 -12.36
N LEU A 158 4.33 20.73 -11.55
CA LEU A 158 4.32 21.60 -10.37
C LEU A 158 5.01 22.94 -10.62
N ASN A 159 5.71 23.09 -11.75
CA ASN A 159 6.60 24.22 -12.07
C ASN A 159 7.53 24.53 -10.89
N ARG A 160 8.16 23.51 -10.35
CA ARG A 160 8.95 23.62 -9.11
C ARG A 160 10.19 22.72 -9.13
N THR A 161 11.29 23.27 -8.59
CA THR A 161 12.52 22.54 -8.30
C THR A 161 12.55 22.10 -6.83
N PHE A 162 12.98 20.89 -6.59
CA PHE A 162 13.22 20.31 -5.28
C PHE A 162 14.72 20.05 -5.15
N GLU A 163 15.29 20.55 -4.06
CA GLU A 163 16.71 20.32 -3.74
C GLU A 163 16.79 19.13 -2.79
N PHE A 164 17.75 18.26 -3.03
CA PHE A 164 18.10 17.14 -2.18
C PHE A 164 19.56 17.30 -1.72
N GLU A 165 19.77 17.23 -0.42
CA GLU A 165 21.13 17.10 0.09
C GLU A 165 21.62 15.64 -0.04
N GLN A 166 22.95 15.46 -0.01
CA GLN A 166 23.50 14.12 0.04
C GLN A 166 22.99 13.40 1.31
N TRP A 167 22.52 12.16 1.14
CA TRP A 167 21.92 11.30 2.18
C TRP A 167 20.56 11.76 2.68
N GLU A 168 19.94 12.72 2.04
CA GLU A 168 18.55 13.07 2.32
C GLU A 168 17.60 11.93 1.92
N ALA A 169 16.61 11.68 2.80
CA ALA A 169 15.70 10.55 2.66
C ALA A 169 14.30 10.98 2.21
N ILE A 170 13.78 10.32 1.20
CA ILE A 170 12.36 10.34 0.86
C ILE A 170 11.71 9.15 1.56
N PHE A 171 10.76 9.40 2.46
CA PHE A 171 9.98 8.35 3.10
C PHE A 171 9.01 7.71 2.09
N MET A 172 9.04 6.38 1.99
CA MET A 172 8.23 5.63 1.03
C MET A 172 7.04 4.94 1.68
N GLU A 173 7.30 4.14 2.70
CA GLU A 173 6.26 3.34 3.34
C GLU A 173 6.63 2.95 4.77
N ILE A 174 5.59 2.59 5.54
CA ILE A 174 5.70 1.93 6.83
C ILE A 174 4.82 0.68 6.83
N SER A 175 5.30 -0.40 7.44
CA SER A 175 4.54 -1.62 7.71
C SER A 175 4.74 -2.01 9.15
N GLN A 176 3.62 -2.13 9.90
CA GLN A 176 3.55 -2.47 11.33
C GLN A 176 3.04 -3.90 11.54
#